data_88f98d6d4c97a8d53892c10ef871d98f
#
_entry.id   88f98d6d4c97a8d53892c10ef871d98f
#
_cell.length_a   1.000
_cell.length_b   1.000
_cell.length_c   1.000
_cell.angle_alpha   90.00
_cell.angle_beta   90.00
_cell.angle_gamma   90.00
#
_symmetry.space_group_name_H-M   'P 1'
#
loop_
_entity.id
_entity.type
_entity.pdbx_description
1 polymer ?
#
loop_
_entity_poly.entity_id
_entity_poly.type
_entity_poly.pdbx_seq_one_letter_code
_entity_poly.pdbx_strand_id
1 'polypeptide(L)'
;GFTSVRDVGTWRVFTDVALRDAINNGTVVGPRMQVAGTYVTTSSGSGAITGIAHDIVLPPTLRFGVANSVDEVKQKVRELLNGGADFIKIMATGAVLTSGTQPGVPEYSEEELQAAVKEAAKYGAQVTAHAHGAAGIKNALRAGVQSIEHGSLIDDEGIAIMKKQGTYLVADIYNGDYIKEAGEKEGWPAEYLRKNEETTEAQRNGFKNAVAAGVKIAYGTDSGVYPHGWNAKQLPYMVKYGMTPMQAIQSATIEAARLLHWEDKVGAIKEGKLADIIAVKGNQLGDLTQFENVEFVMKGGVVHKPK
;
A
#
# COMPACT_ATOMS: atom_id res chain seq x y z
N GLY A 1 -8.71 15.10 2.44
CA GLY A 1 -7.54 16.01 2.31
C GLY A 1 -6.36 15.43 1.54
N PHE A 2 -6.36 14.13 1.17
CA PHE A 2 -5.31 13.54 0.34
C PHE A 2 -5.48 13.95 -1.11
N THR A 3 -4.53 14.71 -1.66
CA THR A 3 -4.53 15.24 -3.03
C THR A 3 -3.76 14.37 -4.02
N SER A 4 -2.92 13.48 -3.51
CA SER A 4 -2.17 12.47 -4.28
C SER A 4 -2.19 11.14 -3.54
N VAL A 5 -2.38 10.04 -4.27
CA VAL A 5 -2.46 8.68 -3.71
C VAL A 5 -1.76 7.69 -4.64
N ARG A 6 -1.39 6.53 -4.08
CA ARG A 6 -1.01 5.33 -4.83
C ARG A 6 -2.09 4.28 -4.61
N ASP A 7 -2.72 3.82 -5.69
CA ASP A 7 -3.60 2.66 -5.68
C ASP A 7 -2.76 1.42 -5.95
N VAL A 8 -2.74 0.50 -5.00
CA VAL A 8 -1.86 -0.68 -5.05
C VAL A 8 -2.52 -1.89 -5.73
N GLY A 9 -3.56 -1.66 -6.52
CA GLY A 9 -4.18 -2.64 -7.39
C GLY A 9 -5.66 -2.91 -7.10
N THR A 10 -6.35 -3.39 -8.11
CA THR A 10 -7.78 -3.69 -8.10
C THR A 10 -8.05 -5.14 -8.47
N TRP A 11 -9.18 -5.69 -8.02
CA TRP A 11 -9.61 -7.03 -8.38
C TRP A 11 -9.86 -7.18 -9.90
N ARG A 12 -10.48 -6.18 -10.51
CA ARG A 12 -10.68 -6.13 -11.96
C ARG A 12 -9.58 -5.29 -12.58
N VAL A 13 -8.74 -5.90 -13.40
CA VAL A 13 -7.59 -5.25 -14.01
C VAL A 13 -7.95 -3.94 -14.72
N PHE A 14 -7.09 -2.92 -14.53
CA PHE A 14 -7.14 -1.59 -15.14
C PHE A 14 -8.33 -0.70 -14.73
N THR A 15 -9.09 -1.06 -13.67
CA THR A 15 -10.14 -0.17 -13.15
C THR A 15 -9.53 1.10 -12.56
N ASP A 16 -8.42 1.00 -11.85
CA ASP A 16 -7.64 2.11 -11.30
C ASP A 16 -6.99 2.96 -12.40
N VAL A 17 -6.49 2.33 -13.47
CA VAL A 17 -5.97 3.02 -14.67
C VAL A 17 -7.08 3.88 -15.29
N ALA A 18 -8.26 3.33 -15.50
CA ALA A 18 -9.39 4.06 -16.06
C ALA A 18 -9.82 5.23 -15.16
N LEU A 19 -9.82 5.04 -13.83
CA LEU A 19 -10.14 6.11 -12.87
C LEU A 19 -9.08 7.21 -12.91
N ARG A 20 -7.78 6.86 -12.86
CA ARG A 20 -6.67 7.82 -12.97
C ARG A 20 -6.82 8.67 -14.25
N ASP A 21 -7.08 8.03 -15.37
CA ASP A 21 -7.19 8.70 -16.66
C ASP A 21 -8.41 9.61 -16.74
N ALA A 22 -9.55 9.19 -16.15
CA ALA A 22 -10.74 10.02 -16.02
C ALA A 22 -10.52 11.26 -15.11
N ILE A 23 -9.70 11.13 -14.07
CA ILE A 23 -9.28 12.26 -13.22
C ILE A 23 -8.33 13.18 -13.99
N ASN A 24 -7.36 12.63 -14.71
CA ASN A 24 -6.35 13.39 -15.44
C ASN A 24 -6.97 14.23 -16.58
N ASN A 25 -8.00 13.71 -17.25
CA ASN A 25 -8.70 14.43 -18.32
C ASN A 25 -9.84 15.34 -17.80
N GLY A 26 -10.09 15.38 -16.48
CA GLY A 26 -11.09 16.24 -15.87
C GLY A 26 -12.53 15.71 -15.89
N THR A 27 -12.76 14.50 -16.35
CA THR A 27 -14.11 13.88 -16.36
C THR A 27 -14.60 13.59 -14.93
N VAL A 28 -13.69 13.23 -14.03
CA VAL A 28 -13.98 12.96 -12.62
C VAL A 28 -13.08 13.81 -11.72
N VAL A 29 -13.63 14.34 -10.65
CA VAL A 29 -12.83 15.01 -9.60
C VAL A 29 -12.25 13.96 -8.67
N GLY A 30 -10.93 13.99 -8.47
CA GLY A 30 -10.23 13.04 -7.60
C GLY A 30 -8.79 13.43 -7.30
N PRO A 31 -8.09 12.65 -6.47
CA PRO A 31 -6.68 12.84 -6.20
C PRO A 31 -5.83 12.53 -7.45
N ARG A 32 -4.60 12.99 -7.47
CA ARG A 32 -3.58 12.54 -8.43
C ARG A 32 -3.21 11.10 -8.07
N MET A 33 -3.16 10.19 -9.05
CA MET A 33 -2.98 8.77 -8.78
C MET A 33 -1.73 8.18 -9.44
N GLN A 34 -1.01 7.31 -8.73
CA GLN A 34 -0.22 6.22 -9.31
C GLN A 34 -1.00 4.92 -9.14
N VAL A 35 -0.97 4.05 -10.14
CA VAL A 35 -1.85 2.87 -10.19
C VAL A 35 -1.09 1.61 -10.62
N ALA A 36 -1.45 0.47 -10.06
CA ALA A 36 -0.81 -0.84 -10.31
C ALA A 36 -1.55 -1.71 -11.34
N GLY A 37 -2.79 -1.35 -11.73
CA GLY A 37 -3.61 -2.16 -12.62
C GLY A 37 -4.29 -3.34 -11.93
N THR A 38 -3.51 -4.28 -11.41
CA THR A 38 -3.94 -5.36 -10.51
C THR A 38 -2.72 -5.98 -9.81
N TYR A 39 -2.95 -6.95 -8.93
CA TYR A 39 -1.91 -7.66 -8.19
C TYR A 39 -1.28 -8.77 -9.06
N VAL A 40 0.04 -8.91 -9.07
CA VAL A 40 0.71 -10.14 -9.52
C VAL A 40 0.65 -11.13 -8.35
N THR A 41 0.05 -12.30 -8.56
CA THR A 41 -0.27 -13.28 -7.52
C THR A 41 -0.21 -14.70 -8.07
N THR A 42 -0.04 -15.69 -7.20
CA THR A 42 -0.16 -17.10 -7.60
C THR A 42 -1.64 -17.51 -7.76
N SER A 43 -1.90 -18.63 -8.41
CA SER A 43 -3.27 -19.10 -8.68
C SER A 43 -4.12 -19.39 -7.44
N SER A 44 -3.49 -19.59 -6.29
CA SER A 44 -4.15 -19.76 -4.99
C SER A 44 -3.65 -18.74 -3.97
N GLY A 45 -3.04 -17.67 -4.46
CA GLY A 45 -2.40 -16.65 -3.64
C GLY A 45 -3.36 -15.61 -3.11
N SER A 46 -2.81 -14.73 -2.30
CA SER A 46 -3.55 -13.71 -1.54
C SER A 46 -4.19 -12.63 -2.41
N GLY A 47 -3.68 -12.41 -3.62
CA GLY A 47 -4.28 -11.52 -4.62
C GLY A 47 -5.24 -12.22 -5.58
N ALA A 48 -5.47 -13.54 -5.46
CA ALA A 48 -6.42 -14.27 -6.27
C ALA A 48 -7.81 -14.31 -5.61
N ILE A 49 -8.85 -14.47 -6.43
CA ILE A 49 -10.19 -14.76 -5.92
C ILE A 49 -10.24 -16.22 -5.50
N THR A 50 -10.41 -16.46 -4.21
CA THR A 50 -10.44 -17.80 -3.60
C THR A 50 -11.82 -18.12 -3.00
N GLY A 51 -12.05 -19.38 -2.61
CA GLY A 51 -13.28 -19.77 -1.90
C GLY A 51 -14.53 -19.90 -2.77
N ILE A 52 -14.40 -19.90 -4.10
CA ILE A 52 -15.50 -20.11 -5.03
C ILE A 52 -15.60 -21.58 -5.44
N ALA A 53 -16.81 -22.03 -5.84
CA ALA A 53 -17.02 -23.39 -6.32
C ALA A 53 -16.22 -23.66 -7.62
N HIS A 54 -15.75 -24.91 -7.79
CA HIS A 54 -14.85 -25.28 -8.90
C HIS A 54 -15.47 -25.15 -10.29
N ASP A 55 -16.79 -25.17 -10.39
CA ASP A 55 -17.56 -25.02 -11.63
C ASP A 55 -17.81 -23.54 -12.00
N ILE A 56 -17.47 -22.62 -11.15
CA ILE A 56 -17.58 -21.18 -11.46
C ILE A 56 -16.36 -20.73 -12.27
N VAL A 57 -16.62 -20.30 -13.50
CA VAL A 57 -15.60 -19.71 -14.37
C VAL A 57 -15.56 -18.20 -14.19
N LEU A 58 -14.44 -17.71 -13.65
CA LEU A 58 -14.21 -16.27 -13.52
C LEU A 58 -13.84 -15.62 -14.86
N PRO A 59 -14.33 -14.41 -15.14
CA PRO A 59 -13.84 -13.63 -16.27
C PRO A 59 -12.31 -13.46 -16.24
N PRO A 60 -11.63 -13.51 -17.40
CA PRO A 60 -10.17 -13.33 -17.46
C PRO A 60 -9.68 -12.04 -16.79
N THR A 61 -10.49 -10.98 -16.82
CA THR A 61 -10.18 -9.68 -16.17
C THR A 61 -10.09 -9.75 -14.65
N LEU A 62 -10.66 -10.76 -14.01
CA LEU A 62 -10.58 -11.02 -12.56
C LEU A 62 -9.45 -12.00 -12.19
N ARG A 63 -8.76 -12.55 -13.17
CA ARG A 63 -7.61 -13.45 -12.98
C ARG A 63 -6.37 -12.96 -13.71
N PHE A 64 -6.37 -11.73 -14.16
CA PHE A 64 -5.35 -11.19 -15.05
C PHE A 64 -3.93 -11.25 -14.44
N GLY A 65 -3.79 -10.96 -13.17
CA GLY A 65 -2.49 -10.94 -12.48
C GLY A 65 -1.93 -12.30 -12.06
N VAL A 66 -2.64 -13.41 -12.34
CA VAL A 66 -2.18 -14.76 -11.94
C VAL A 66 -0.95 -15.17 -12.74
N ALA A 67 0.12 -15.54 -12.02
CA ALA A 67 1.41 -16.00 -12.54
C ALA A 67 2.04 -17.02 -11.59
N ASN A 68 2.44 -18.19 -12.08
CA ASN A 68 2.92 -19.32 -11.28
C ASN A 68 4.36 -19.72 -11.64
N SER A 69 5.07 -18.90 -12.40
CA SER A 69 6.46 -19.15 -12.79
C SER A 69 7.17 -17.84 -13.11
N VAL A 70 8.50 -17.88 -13.14
CA VAL A 70 9.37 -16.76 -13.51
C VAL A 70 8.95 -16.14 -14.85
N ASP A 71 8.64 -16.94 -15.86
CA ASP A 71 8.28 -16.43 -17.18
C ASP A 71 6.88 -15.83 -17.21
N GLU A 72 5.93 -16.43 -16.50
CA GLU A 72 4.58 -15.86 -16.35
C GLU A 72 4.63 -14.53 -15.57
N VAL A 73 5.44 -14.42 -14.51
CA VAL A 73 5.65 -13.17 -13.78
C VAL A 73 6.17 -12.07 -14.70
N LYS A 74 7.22 -12.35 -15.49
CA LYS A 74 7.73 -11.39 -16.49
C LYS A 74 6.67 -10.97 -17.51
N GLN A 75 5.87 -11.94 -17.99
CA GLN A 75 4.79 -11.65 -18.92
C GLN A 75 3.75 -10.73 -18.30
N LYS A 76 3.30 -11.01 -17.06
CA LYS A 76 2.32 -10.17 -16.37
C LYS A 76 2.83 -8.76 -16.10
N VAL A 77 4.10 -8.61 -15.72
CA VAL A 77 4.73 -7.29 -15.56
C VAL A 77 4.64 -6.49 -16.86
N ARG A 78 4.99 -7.09 -18.02
CA ARG A 78 4.89 -6.43 -19.33
C ARG A 78 3.44 -6.05 -19.68
N GLU A 79 2.50 -6.98 -19.48
CA GLU A 79 1.09 -6.77 -19.78
C GLU A 79 0.49 -5.64 -18.95
N LEU A 80 0.81 -5.58 -17.65
CA LEU A 80 0.35 -4.52 -16.75
C LEU A 80 0.92 -3.15 -17.14
N LEU A 81 2.22 -3.05 -17.37
CA LEU A 81 2.87 -1.80 -17.74
C LEU A 81 2.41 -1.31 -19.13
N ASN A 82 2.26 -2.21 -20.10
CA ASN A 82 1.71 -1.87 -21.41
C ASN A 82 0.23 -1.45 -21.33
N GLY A 83 -0.51 -1.97 -20.36
CA GLY A 83 -1.91 -1.60 -20.09
C GLY A 83 -2.08 -0.30 -19.31
N GLY A 84 -0.97 0.37 -18.97
CA GLY A 84 -0.98 1.70 -18.34
C GLY A 84 -0.76 1.70 -16.84
N ALA A 85 -0.35 0.59 -16.20
CA ALA A 85 0.10 0.63 -14.81
C ALA A 85 1.38 1.48 -14.69
N ASP A 86 1.49 2.23 -13.59
CA ASP A 86 2.66 3.09 -13.31
C ASP A 86 3.76 2.32 -12.58
N PHE A 87 3.40 1.27 -11.86
CA PHE A 87 4.29 0.40 -11.08
C PHE A 87 3.65 -1.00 -10.94
N ILE A 88 4.40 -1.94 -10.36
CA ILE A 88 3.92 -3.31 -10.15
C ILE A 88 3.66 -3.56 -8.66
N LYS A 89 2.49 -4.13 -8.36
CA LYS A 89 2.16 -4.71 -7.05
C LYS A 89 2.25 -6.23 -7.13
N ILE A 90 3.06 -6.85 -6.27
CA ILE A 90 3.20 -8.31 -6.17
C ILE A 90 2.85 -8.81 -4.78
N MET A 91 2.21 -9.97 -4.70
CA MET A 91 1.82 -10.60 -3.44
C MET A 91 2.91 -11.59 -3.01
N ALA A 92 3.79 -11.17 -2.11
CA ALA A 92 4.93 -12.00 -1.68
C ALA A 92 4.57 -13.01 -0.58
N THR A 93 3.46 -12.81 0.13
CA THR A 93 2.95 -13.72 1.17
C THR A 93 1.45 -13.85 1.12
N GLY A 94 0.89 -14.79 1.87
CA GLY A 94 -0.52 -14.83 2.19
C GLY A 94 -1.01 -13.57 2.90
N ALA A 95 -2.32 -13.36 2.93
CA ALA A 95 -2.98 -12.17 3.47
C ALA A 95 -3.97 -12.48 4.60
N VAL A 96 -4.31 -11.46 5.37
CA VAL A 96 -5.29 -11.54 6.46
C VAL A 96 -6.69 -11.76 5.91
N LEU A 97 -7.11 -11.01 4.90
CA LEU A 97 -8.47 -11.01 4.36
C LEU A 97 -8.64 -11.86 3.08
N THR A 98 -7.84 -12.91 2.91
CA THR A 98 -8.00 -13.86 1.81
C THR A 98 -8.09 -15.28 2.35
N SER A 99 -9.21 -15.95 2.10
CA SER A 99 -9.45 -17.34 2.55
C SER A 99 -8.42 -18.31 1.97
N GLY A 100 -7.99 -19.27 2.80
CA GLY A 100 -7.08 -20.33 2.40
C GLY A 100 -5.59 -19.93 2.35
N THR A 101 -5.25 -18.66 2.57
CA THR A 101 -3.85 -18.18 2.65
C THR A 101 -3.41 -17.94 4.09
N GLN A 102 -2.11 -17.91 4.33
CA GLN A 102 -1.54 -17.65 5.66
C GLN A 102 -0.56 -16.47 5.58
N PRO A 103 -0.73 -15.40 6.38
CA PRO A 103 0.12 -14.20 6.33
C PRO A 103 1.61 -14.48 6.49
N GLY A 104 1.97 -15.50 7.28
CA GLY A 104 3.36 -15.88 7.53
C GLY A 104 4.06 -16.62 6.37
N VAL A 105 3.31 -17.14 5.39
CA VAL A 105 3.82 -18.06 4.36
C VAL A 105 4.15 -17.32 3.06
N PRO A 106 5.39 -17.44 2.53
CA PRO A 106 5.75 -16.92 1.22
C PRO A 106 4.92 -17.55 0.09
N GLU A 107 4.50 -16.73 -0.87
CA GLU A 107 3.78 -17.17 -2.08
C GLU A 107 4.69 -17.23 -3.32
N TYR A 108 5.75 -16.42 -3.32
CA TYR A 108 6.78 -16.40 -4.36
C TYR A 108 8.17 -16.66 -3.79
N SER A 109 9.00 -17.32 -4.57
CA SER A 109 10.42 -17.45 -4.33
C SER A 109 11.14 -16.10 -4.56
N GLU A 110 12.38 -15.98 -4.05
CA GLU A 110 13.21 -14.80 -4.33
C GLU A 110 13.46 -14.63 -5.83
N GLU A 111 13.64 -15.74 -6.59
CA GLU A 111 13.87 -15.72 -8.03
C GLU A 111 12.68 -15.12 -8.81
N GLU A 112 11.46 -15.51 -8.47
CA GLU A 112 10.24 -14.99 -9.09
C GLU A 112 10.05 -13.50 -8.78
N LEU A 113 10.31 -13.08 -7.54
CA LEU A 113 10.28 -11.68 -7.14
C LEU A 113 11.36 -10.86 -7.85
N GLN A 114 12.58 -11.41 -7.99
CA GLN A 114 13.65 -10.80 -8.77
C GLN A 114 13.29 -10.65 -10.26
N ALA A 115 12.58 -11.63 -10.81
CA ALA A 115 12.12 -11.57 -12.19
C ALA A 115 11.16 -10.38 -12.41
N ALA A 116 10.22 -10.16 -11.46
CA ALA A 116 9.33 -8.99 -11.49
C ALA A 116 10.12 -7.68 -11.44
N VAL A 117 11.06 -7.54 -10.50
CA VAL A 117 11.86 -6.32 -10.33
C VAL A 117 12.72 -6.04 -11.56
N LYS A 118 13.44 -7.04 -12.07
CA LYS A 118 14.28 -6.88 -13.28
C LYS A 118 13.48 -6.55 -14.52
N GLU A 119 12.28 -7.13 -14.65
CA GLU A 119 11.43 -6.85 -15.80
C GLU A 119 10.82 -5.46 -15.72
N ALA A 120 10.30 -5.04 -14.57
CA ALA A 120 9.74 -3.70 -14.35
C ALA A 120 10.80 -2.59 -14.60
N ALA A 121 12.03 -2.82 -14.17
CA ALA A 121 13.14 -1.88 -14.36
C ALA A 121 13.42 -1.53 -15.84
N LYS A 122 13.14 -2.44 -16.79
CA LYS A 122 13.28 -2.18 -18.23
C LYS A 122 12.33 -1.10 -18.73
N TYR A 123 11.25 -0.88 -18.01
CA TYR A 123 10.23 0.14 -18.29
C TYR A 123 10.39 1.37 -17.38
N GLY A 124 11.42 1.43 -16.54
CA GLY A 124 11.58 2.47 -15.53
C GLY A 124 10.58 2.38 -14.40
N ALA A 125 9.83 1.27 -14.30
CA ALA A 125 8.81 1.05 -13.28
C ALA A 125 9.40 0.34 -12.05
N GLN A 126 8.74 0.52 -10.91
CA GLN A 126 9.13 -0.06 -9.64
C GLN A 126 8.19 -1.18 -9.22
N VAL A 127 8.63 -1.98 -8.25
CA VAL A 127 7.83 -3.07 -7.68
C VAL A 127 7.63 -2.81 -6.20
N THR A 128 6.40 -2.94 -5.72
CA THR A 128 6.06 -2.99 -4.30
C THR A 128 5.49 -4.36 -3.94
N ALA A 129 5.77 -4.83 -2.73
CA ALA A 129 5.35 -6.14 -2.28
C ALA A 129 4.39 -6.08 -1.09
N HIS A 130 3.21 -6.71 -1.22
CA HIS A 130 2.47 -7.17 -0.06
C HIS A 130 3.29 -8.26 0.64
N ALA A 131 3.63 -8.09 1.90
CA ALA A 131 4.35 -9.09 2.66
C ALA A 131 4.09 -8.94 4.17
N HIS A 132 3.59 -10.01 4.78
CA HIS A 132 3.41 -10.08 6.23
C HIS A 132 4.54 -10.89 6.89
N GLY A 133 4.82 -12.10 6.42
CA GLY A 133 5.77 -13.01 7.03
C GLY A 133 7.23 -12.65 6.80
N ALA A 134 8.09 -12.81 7.81
CA ALA A 134 9.50 -12.44 7.77
C ALA A 134 10.26 -13.06 6.58
N ALA A 135 9.98 -14.32 6.24
CA ALA A 135 10.65 -14.98 5.10
C ALA A 135 10.27 -14.32 3.76
N GLY A 136 8.97 -14.05 3.52
CA GLY A 136 8.52 -13.36 2.30
C GLY A 136 9.00 -11.91 2.23
N ILE A 137 9.02 -11.19 3.37
CA ILE A 137 9.61 -9.85 3.47
C ILE A 137 11.07 -9.90 3.01
N LYS A 138 11.88 -10.81 3.55
CA LYS A 138 13.30 -10.91 3.20
C LYS A 138 13.51 -11.33 1.75
N ASN A 139 12.70 -12.23 1.21
CA ASN A 139 12.74 -12.57 -0.23
C ASN A 139 12.47 -11.34 -1.09
N ALA A 140 11.42 -10.55 -0.77
CA ALA A 140 11.08 -9.33 -1.50
C ALA A 140 12.19 -8.27 -1.40
N LEU A 141 12.78 -8.09 -0.21
CA LEU A 141 13.88 -7.16 0.00
C LEU A 141 15.13 -7.56 -0.81
N ARG A 142 15.51 -8.84 -0.80
CA ARG A 142 16.66 -9.35 -1.58
C ARG A 142 16.41 -9.26 -3.09
N ALA A 143 15.16 -9.40 -3.50
CA ALA A 143 14.75 -9.17 -4.88
C ALA A 143 14.86 -7.70 -5.32
N GLY A 144 14.89 -6.75 -4.39
CA GLY A 144 15.07 -5.32 -4.66
C GLY A 144 13.78 -4.54 -4.84
N VAL A 145 12.69 -4.92 -4.16
CA VAL A 145 11.45 -4.13 -4.16
C VAL A 145 11.66 -2.75 -3.51
N GLN A 146 10.91 -1.76 -3.95
CA GLN A 146 11.00 -0.38 -3.45
C GLN A 146 10.31 -0.19 -2.09
N SER A 147 9.21 -0.88 -1.87
CA SER A 147 8.49 -0.84 -0.60
C SER A 147 7.91 -2.20 -0.22
N ILE A 148 7.77 -2.38 1.09
CA ILE A 148 7.02 -3.48 1.71
C ILE A 148 5.74 -2.87 2.26
N GLU A 149 4.61 -3.37 1.80
CA GLU A 149 3.30 -3.05 2.36
C GLU A 149 3.01 -3.98 3.55
N HIS A 150 2.39 -3.46 4.60
CA HIS A 150 2.06 -4.10 5.87
C HIS A 150 3.28 -4.43 6.76
N GLY A 151 4.15 -5.36 6.35
CA GLY A 151 5.33 -5.75 7.12
C GLY A 151 5.03 -6.37 8.48
N SER A 152 3.89 -7.05 8.67
CA SER A 152 3.31 -7.36 9.99
C SER A 152 4.19 -8.21 10.88
N LEU A 153 4.90 -9.20 10.33
CA LEU A 153 5.76 -10.12 11.08
C LEU A 153 7.25 -9.89 10.75
N ILE A 154 7.61 -8.63 10.50
CA ILE A 154 9.01 -8.27 10.20
C ILE A 154 9.91 -8.58 11.39
N ASP A 155 11.06 -9.21 11.11
CA ASP A 155 12.09 -9.48 12.10
C ASP A 155 13.25 -8.48 12.03
N ASP A 156 14.19 -8.56 12.98
CA ASP A 156 15.34 -7.66 13.07
C ASP A 156 16.23 -7.73 11.81
N GLU A 157 16.37 -8.91 11.18
CA GLU A 157 17.09 -9.06 9.92
C GLU A 157 16.40 -8.29 8.78
N GLY A 158 15.08 -8.43 8.65
CA GLY A 158 14.28 -7.68 7.69
C GLY A 158 14.42 -6.17 7.87
N ILE A 159 14.34 -5.69 9.11
CA ILE A 159 14.56 -4.28 9.47
C ILE A 159 15.96 -3.81 9.06
N ALA A 160 17.00 -4.62 9.35
CA ALA A 160 18.37 -4.28 8.99
C ALA A 160 18.58 -4.19 7.47
N ILE A 161 17.98 -5.12 6.71
CA ILE A 161 18.02 -5.10 5.23
C ILE A 161 17.31 -3.86 4.70
N MET A 162 16.08 -3.56 5.17
CA MET A 162 15.32 -2.38 4.75
C MET A 162 16.11 -1.09 4.97
N LYS A 163 16.68 -0.92 6.17
CA LYS A 163 17.51 0.25 6.50
C LYS A 163 18.71 0.37 5.56
N LYS A 164 19.44 -0.73 5.32
CA LYS A 164 20.62 -0.76 4.46
C LYS A 164 20.30 -0.40 3.01
N GLN A 165 19.19 -0.90 2.50
CA GLN A 165 18.76 -0.70 1.10
C GLN A 165 18.01 0.63 0.92
N GLY A 166 17.49 1.23 1.98
CA GLY A 166 16.61 2.39 1.92
C GLY A 166 15.21 2.07 1.39
N THR A 167 14.79 0.80 1.51
CA THR A 167 13.44 0.35 1.16
C THR A 167 12.42 0.94 2.14
N TYR A 168 11.26 1.36 1.64
CA TYR A 168 10.20 1.92 2.48
C TYR A 168 9.35 0.83 3.14
N LEU A 169 8.98 1.06 4.40
CA LEU A 169 7.87 0.36 5.05
C LEU A 169 6.60 1.21 4.93
N VAL A 170 5.53 0.61 4.42
CA VAL A 170 4.21 1.23 4.27
C VAL A 170 3.23 0.42 5.09
N ALA A 171 3.23 0.64 6.40
CA ALA A 171 2.42 -0.10 7.36
C ALA A 171 1.05 0.57 7.59
N ASP A 172 0.02 -0.23 7.70
CA ASP A 172 -1.38 0.13 7.90
C ASP A 172 -1.87 -0.21 9.31
N ILE A 173 -1.13 0.27 10.33
CA ILE A 173 -1.23 -0.15 11.73
C ILE A 173 -2.55 0.18 12.45
N TYR A 174 -3.45 0.96 11.83
CA TYR A 174 -4.83 1.18 12.28
C TYR A 174 -5.75 0.02 11.87
N ASN A 175 -5.48 -0.62 10.74
CA ASN A 175 -6.37 -1.59 10.09
C ASN A 175 -6.83 -2.71 11.01
N GLY A 176 -5.92 -3.23 11.84
CA GLY A 176 -6.21 -4.34 12.74
C GLY A 176 -7.38 -4.07 13.71
N ASP A 177 -7.49 -2.85 14.23
CA ASP A 177 -8.60 -2.48 15.12
C ASP A 177 -9.93 -2.39 14.33
N TYR A 178 -9.89 -1.84 13.12
CA TYR A 178 -11.07 -1.79 12.25
C TYR A 178 -11.56 -3.20 11.85
N ILE A 179 -10.64 -4.08 11.41
CA ILE A 179 -10.97 -5.47 11.03
C ILE A 179 -11.61 -6.21 12.21
N LYS A 180 -11.09 -6.04 13.41
CA LYS A 180 -11.67 -6.63 14.61
C LYS A 180 -13.09 -6.11 14.85
N GLU A 181 -13.26 -4.79 14.94
CA GLU A 181 -14.55 -4.16 15.27
C GLU A 181 -15.62 -4.45 14.22
N ALA A 182 -15.29 -4.19 12.93
CA ALA A 182 -16.23 -4.41 11.84
C ALA A 182 -16.49 -5.90 11.60
N GLY A 183 -15.46 -6.74 11.67
CA GLY A 183 -15.58 -8.17 11.45
C GLY A 183 -16.41 -8.89 12.52
N GLU A 184 -16.25 -8.54 13.79
CA GLU A 184 -17.10 -9.05 14.88
C GLU A 184 -18.57 -8.59 14.71
N LYS A 185 -18.77 -7.33 14.36
CA LYS A 185 -20.11 -6.74 14.20
C LYS A 185 -20.85 -7.27 12.97
N GLU A 186 -20.14 -7.47 11.86
CA GLU A 186 -20.72 -7.85 10.58
C GLU A 186 -20.68 -9.35 10.31
N GLY A 187 -20.05 -10.12 11.20
CA GLY A 187 -19.95 -11.58 11.07
C GLY A 187 -18.99 -12.03 9.99
N TRP A 188 -17.83 -11.38 9.87
CA TRP A 188 -16.81 -11.78 8.92
C TRP A 188 -16.28 -13.18 9.23
N PRO A 189 -15.68 -13.90 8.26
CA PRO A 189 -15.14 -15.23 8.48
C PRO A 189 -14.20 -15.31 9.70
N ALA A 190 -14.38 -16.30 10.55
CA ALA A 190 -13.56 -16.50 11.74
C ALA A 190 -12.05 -16.62 11.41
N GLU A 191 -11.73 -17.13 10.22
CA GLU A 191 -10.36 -17.17 9.70
C GLU A 191 -9.73 -15.78 9.58
N TYR A 192 -10.48 -14.79 9.14
CA TYR A 192 -9.99 -13.40 9.00
C TYR A 192 -9.72 -12.78 10.37
N LEU A 193 -10.63 -12.95 11.32
CA LEU A 193 -10.48 -12.42 12.68
C LEU A 193 -9.28 -13.07 13.39
N ARG A 194 -9.11 -14.38 13.26
CA ARG A 194 -7.94 -15.09 13.81
C ARG A 194 -6.63 -14.55 13.21
N LYS A 195 -6.52 -14.45 11.88
CA LYS A 195 -5.32 -13.93 11.22
C LYS A 195 -5.03 -12.48 11.59
N ASN A 196 -6.07 -11.68 11.75
CA ASN A 196 -5.95 -10.30 12.23
C ASN A 196 -5.40 -10.24 13.66
N GLU A 197 -5.90 -11.09 14.56
CA GLU A 197 -5.38 -11.17 15.94
C GLU A 197 -3.90 -11.59 15.95
N GLU A 198 -3.52 -12.58 15.15
CA GLU A 198 -2.15 -13.08 15.04
C GLU A 198 -1.16 -12.02 14.52
N THR A 199 -1.62 -11.06 13.69
CA THR A 199 -0.73 -10.11 13.01
C THR A 199 -0.74 -8.70 13.61
N THR A 200 -1.82 -8.25 14.23
CA THR A 200 -2.00 -6.83 14.60
C THR A 200 -0.95 -6.32 15.57
N GLU A 201 -0.76 -6.98 16.72
CA GLU A 201 0.22 -6.50 17.71
C GLU A 201 1.67 -6.75 17.25
N ALA A 202 1.92 -7.81 16.49
CA ALA A 202 3.22 -8.05 15.88
C ALA A 202 3.58 -6.94 14.87
N GLN A 203 2.62 -6.50 14.03
CA GLN A 203 2.81 -5.39 13.10
C GLN A 203 3.15 -4.08 13.83
N ARG A 204 2.43 -3.76 14.90
CA ARG A 204 2.67 -2.56 15.72
C ARG A 204 4.05 -2.56 16.35
N ASN A 205 4.47 -3.71 16.89
CA ASN A 205 5.81 -3.87 17.46
C ASN A 205 6.90 -3.80 16.37
N GLY A 206 6.70 -4.47 15.23
CA GLY A 206 7.59 -4.40 14.08
C GLY A 206 7.74 -2.96 13.55
N PHE A 207 6.63 -2.24 13.43
CA PHE A 207 6.62 -0.82 13.05
C PHE A 207 7.44 0.03 14.03
N LYS A 208 7.20 -0.12 15.33
CA LYS A 208 7.96 0.60 16.37
C LYS A 208 9.46 0.34 16.28
N ASN A 209 9.86 -0.92 16.08
CA ASN A 209 11.25 -1.32 15.93
C ASN A 209 11.85 -0.73 14.63
N ALA A 210 11.11 -0.74 13.51
CA ALA A 210 11.54 -0.16 12.25
C ALA A 210 11.74 1.37 12.36
N VAL A 211 10.83 2.07 13.02
CA VAL A 211 10.96 3.52 13.31
C VAL A 211 12.21 3.77 14.14
N ALA A 212 12.40 3.05 15.25
CA ALA A 212 13.57 3.20 16.13
C ALA A 212 14.89 2.90 15.40
N ALA A 213 14.89 1.94 14.48
CA ALA A 213 16.04 1.59 13.64
C ALA A 213 16.32 2.66 12.56
N GLY A 214 15.39 3.56 12.26
CA GLY A 214 15.53 4.57 11.21
C GLY A 214 15.23 4.03 9.80
N VAL A 215 14.34 3.06 9.67
CA VAL A 215 13.78 2.63 8.38
C VAL A 215 12.95 3.78 7.80
N LYS A 216 12.97 3.94 6.48
CA LYS A 216 12.11 4.92 5.80
C LYS A 216 10.65 4.48 5.89
N ILE A 217 9.80 5.36 6.38
CA ILE A 217 8.35 5.12 6.52
C ILE A 217 7.61 6.03 5.54
N ALA A 218 6.73 5.45 4.73
CA ALA A 218 5.73 6.19 3.98
C ALA A 218 4.33 5.85 4.48
N TYR A 219 3.42 6.80 4.37
CA TYR A 219 2.05 6.67 4.85
C TYR A 219 1.25 5.73 3.96
N GLY A 220 0.68 4.69 4.53
CA GLY A 220 -0.23 3.77 3.87
C GLY A 220 -1.42 3.45 4.77
N THR A 221 -2.56 3.17 4.18
CA THR A 221 -3.82 3.02 4.90
C THR A 221 -4.56 1.74 4.57
N ASP A 222 -4.28 1.15 3.41
CA ASP A 222 -5.05 0.03 2.86
C ASP A 222 -6.57 0.30 2.85
N SER A 223 -6.93 1.58 2.59
CA SER A 223 -8.33 2.00 2.48
C SER A 223 -9.02 1.28 1.34
N GLY A 224 -10.19 0.74 1.62
CA GLY A 224 -10.88 -0.29 0.89
C GLY A 224 -11.22 -1.42 1.85
N VAL A 225 -10.30 -1.72 2.79
CA VAL A 225 -10.61 -2.49 3.99
C VAL A 225 -11.57 -1.70 4.87
N TYR A 226 -11.29 -0.43 5.11
CA TYR A 226 -12.21 0.51 5.76
C TYR A 226 -12.62 1.65 4.81
N PRO A 227 -13.70 2.41 5.11
CA PRO A 227 -14.21 3.44 4.21
C PRO A 227 -13.18 4.51 3.86
N HIS A 228 -13.12 4.89 2.57
CA HIS A 228 -12.39 6.08 2.16
C HIS A 228 -12.92 7.32 2.90
N GLY A 229 -12.01 8.21 3.28
CA GLY A 229 -12.31 9.36 4.13
C GLY A 229 -11.87 9.18 5.59
N TRP A 230 -11.61 7.95 6.03
CA TRP A 230 -11.06 7.66 7.37
C TRP A 230 -9.53 7.55 7.38
N ASN A 231 -8.92 7.84 6.28
CA ASN A 231 -7.49 7.65 6.06
C ASN A 231 -6.61 8.31 7.14
N ALA A 232 -7.01 9.48 7.66
CA ALA A 232 -6.25 10.20 8.69
C ALA A 232 -6.22 9.51 10.07
N LYS A 233 -7.12 8.54 10.33
CA LYS A 233 -7.14 7.76 11.58
C LYS A 233 -5.83 7.03 11.87
N GLN A 234 -5.03 6.75 10.86
CA GLN A 234 -3.72 6.13 11.03
C GLN A 234 -2.68 7.05 11.67
N LEU A 235 -2.76 8.38 11.50
CA LEU A 235 -1.76 9.33 12.01
C LEU A 235 -1.51 9.21 13.53
N PRO A 236 -2.55 9.20 14.40
CA PRO A 236 -2.38 9.01 15.83
C PRO A 236 -1.72 7.66 16.20
N TYR A 237 -2.02 6.61 15.44
CA TYR A 237 -1.39 5.29 15.63
C TYR A 237 0.10 5.32 15.35
N MET A 238 0.54 6.01 14.29
CA MET A 238 1.96 6.14 13.99
C MET A 238 2.73 6.81 15.14
N VAL A 239 2.13 7.82 15.77
CA VAL A 239 2.72 8.46 16.95
C VAL A 239 2.70 7.54 18.18
N LYS A 240 1.58 6.87 18.44
CA LYS A 240 1.46 5.90 19.54
C LYS A 240 2.53 4.82 19.45
N TYR A 241 2.92 4.44 18.24
CA TYR A 241 3.91 3.38 17.98
C TYR A 241 5.29 3.90 17.56
N GLY A 242 5.67 5.10 17.98
CA GLY A 242 7.06 5.54 18.04
C GLY A 242 7.49 6.69 17.14
N MET A 243 6.65 7.16 16.22
CA MET A 243 6.96 8.36 15.45
C MET A 243 6.71 9.63 16.27
N THR A 244 7.47 10.69 16.01
CA THR A 244 7.06 12.03 16.45
C THR A 244 5.89 12.52 15.58
N PRO A 245 5.05 13.47 16.06
CA PRO A 245 3.98 14.05 15.25
C PRO A 245 4.47 14.58 13.89
N MET A 246 5.63 15.23 13.87
CA MET A 246 6.22 15.74 12.63
C MET A 246 6.62 14.61 11.66
N GLN A 247 7.21 13.52 12.17
CA GLN A 247 7.54 12.36 11.33
C GLN A 247 6.29 11.72 10.73
N ALA A 248 5.20 11.60 11.50
CA ALA A 248 3.92 11.09 10.98
C ALA A 248 3.36 11.97 9.86
N ILE A 249 3.41 13.31 10.02
CA ILE A 249 3.02 14.25 8.96
C ILE A 249 3.94 14.13 7.74
N GLN A 250 5.25 14.04 7.96
CA GLN A 250 6.23 13.90 6.87
C GLN A 250 6.06 12.58 6.11
N SER A 251 5.69 11.49 6.78
CA SER A 251 5.41 10.21 6.13
C SER A 251 4.24 10.31 5.14
N ALA A 252 3.23 11.13 5.44
CA ALA A 252 2.05 11.38 4.61
C ALA A 252 2.25 12.50 3.56
N THR A 253 3.40 13.15 3.55
CA THR A 253 3.72 14.26 2.66
C THR A 253 5.00 14.01 1.88
N ILE A 254 6.14 14.52 2.37
CA ILE A 254 7.40 14.47 1.61
C ILE A 254 7.97 13.05 1.46
N GLU A 255 7.83 12.17 2.48
CA GLU A 255 8.33 10.80 2.38
C GLU A 255 7.47 9.97 1.41
N ALA A 256 6.12 10.12 1.46
CA ALA A 256 5.26 9.52 0.45
C ALA A 256 5.58 10.05 -0.96
N ALA A 257 5.81 11.36 -1.11
CA ALA A 257 6.19 11.94 -2.39
C ALA A 257 7.52 11.35 -2.93
N ARG A 258 8.50 11.11 -2.06
CA ARG A 258 9.77 10.44 -2.42
C ARG A 258 9.56 9.00 -2.86
N LEU A 259 8.71 8.25 -2.16
CA LEU A 259 8.35 6.88 -2.55
C LEU A 259 7.69 6.85 -3.93
N LEU A 260 6.89 7.86 -4.26
CA LEU A 260 6.21 8.00 -5.56
C LEU A 260 7.12 8.59 -6.66
N HIS A 261 8.34 9.04 -6.34
CA HIS A 261 9.21 9.85 -7.22
C HIS A 261 8.51 11.13 -7.70
N TRP A 262 7.74 11.74 -6.82
CA TRP A 262 7.02 13.00 -7.04
C TRP A 262 7.48 14.12 -6.10
N GLU A 263 8.60 13.94 -5.41
CA GLU A 263 9.15 14.92 -4.45
C GLU A 263 9.46 16.29 -5.08
N ASP A 264 9.68 16.35 -6.38
CA ASP A 264 9.85 17.60 -7.09
C ASP A 264 8.51 18.32 -7.37
N LYS A 265 7.39 17.59 -7.31
CA LYS A 265 6.05 18.08 -7.66
C LYS A 265 5.18 18.38 -6.45
N VAL A 266 5.21 17.52 -5.42
CA VAL A 266 4.31 17.57 -4.25
C VAL A 266 5.06 17.30 -2.93
N GLY A 267 4.33 17.22 -1.82
CA GLY A 267 4.85 16.82 -0.51
C GLY A 267 5.45 17.95 0.33
N ALA A 268 5.54 19.16 -0.18
CA ALA A 268 5.95 20.34 0.60
C ALA A 268 5.38 21.62 -0.03
N ILE A 269 5.14 22.64 0.79
CA ILE A 269 4.81 23.98 0.33
C ILE A 269 6.13 24.69 -0.01
N LYS A 270 6.45 24.75 -1.29
CA LYS A 270 7.70 25.32 -1.80
C LYS A 270 7.47 25.86 -3.22
N GLU A 271 8.14 26.97 -3.56
CA GLU A 271 8.14 27.50 -4.92
C GLU A 271 8.56 26.44 -5.95
N GLY A 272 7.85 26.40 -7.09
CA GLY A 272 8.06 25.42 -8.16
C GLY A 272 7.25 24.12 -7.99
N LYS A 273 6.65 23.86 -6.81
CA LYS A 273 5.76 22.72 -6.61
C LYS A 273 4.31 23.04 -6.92
N LEU A 274 3.53 22.00 -7.13
CA LEU A 274 2.07 22.11 -7.29
C LEU A 274 1.44 22.66 -6.00
N ALA A 275 0.47 23.53 -6.14
CA ALA A 275 -0.27 24.10 -5.02
C ALA A 275 -1.30 23.07 -4.49
N ASP A 276 -0.78 22.03 -3.84
CA ASP A 276 -1.54 21.02 -3.12
C ASP A 276 -1.46 21.37 -1.62
N ILE A 277 -2.51 21.97 -1.10
CA ILE A 277 -2.52 22.56 0.24
C ILE A 277 -3.79 22.14 0.98
N ILE A 278 -3.64 21.69 2.20
CA ILE A 278 -4.75 21.50 3.14
C ILE A 278 -4.60 22.42 4.33
N ALA A 279 -5.71 22.81 4.94
CA ALA A 279 -5.72 23.50 6.23
C ALA A 279 -6.54 22.70 7.24
N VAL A 280 -5.98 22.59 8.42
CA VAL A 280 -6.55 21.88 9.57
C VAL A 280 -6.53 22.83 10.76
N LYS A 281 -7.60 22.85 11.54
CA LYS A 281 -7.75 23.73 12.71
C LYS A 281 -6.98 23.17 13.90
N GLY A 282 -6.45 24.05 14.74
CA GLY A 282 -5.83 23.71 16.02
C GLY A 282 -4.31 23.47 15.94
N ASN A 283 -3.78 22.75 16.93
CA ASN A 283 -2.36 22.41 17.05
C ASN A 283 -2.11 20.96 16.66
N GLN A 284 -1.80 20.71 15.39
CA GLN A 284 -1.62 19.37 14.85
C GLN A 284 -0.42 18.61 15.45
N LEU A 285 0.61 19.34 15.93
CA LEU A 285 1.75 18.70 16.61
C LEU A 285 1.40 18.22 18.03
N GLY A 286 0.32 18.76 18.60
CA GLY A 286 -0.23 18.31 19.89
C GLY A 286 -1.30 17.23 19.75
N ASP A 287 -2.05 17.24 18.63
CA ASP A 287 -3.16 16.30 18.40
C ASP A 287 -3.38 16.04 16.91
N LEU A 288 -2.94 14.89 16.45
CA LEU A 288 -3.07 14.48 15.04
C LEU A 288 -4.49 14.05 14.66
N THR A 289 -5.42 13.86 15.59
CA THR A 289 -6.82 13.57 15.27
C THR A 289 -7.49 14.73 14.53
N GLN A 290 -6.95 15.94 14.65
CA GLN A 290 -7.40 17.11 13.90
C GLN A 290 -7.39 16.90 12.38
N PHE A 291 -6.52 16.03 11.86
CA PHE A 291 -6.48 15.67 10.44
C PHE A 291 -7.69 14.87 9.96
N GLU A 292 -8.51 14.34 10.87
CA GLU A 292 -9.80 13.73 10.52
C GLU A 292 -10.83 14.79 10.07
N ASN A 293 -10.59 16.08 10.37
CA ASN A 293 -11.48 17.21 10.07
C ASN A 293 -10.75 18.29 9.27
N VAL A 294 -10.32 17.97 8.05
CA VAL A 294 -9.70 18.95 7.14
C VAL A 294 -10.71 20.00 6.72
N GLU A 295 -10.42 21.29 6.97
CA GLU A 295 -11.35 22.41 6.66
C GLU A 295 -11.17 22.97 5.25
N PHE A 296 -9.95 22.90 4.71
CA PHE A 296 -9.65 23.44 3.38
C PHE A 296 -8.84 22.43 2.58
N VAL A 297 -9.18 22.27 1.29
CA VAL A 297 -8.44 21.41 0.35
C VAL A 297 -8.26 22.13 -0.98
N MET A 298 -7.00 22.30 -1.38
CA MET A 298 -6.61 22.78 -2.70
C MET A 298 -5.73 21.71 -3.38
N LYS A 299 -5.99 21.43 -4.65
CA LYS A 299 -5.19 20.53 -5.48
C LYS A 299 -4.80 21.25 -6.78
N GLY A 300 -3.50 21.39 -7.05
CA GLY A 300 -2.99 22.04 -8.24
C GLY A 300 -3.48 23.49 -8.40
N GLY A 301 -3.71 24.22 -7.29
CA GLY A 301 -4.24 25.58 -7.29
C GLY A 301 -5.77 25.68 -7.36
N VAL A 302 -6.48 24.57 -7.56
CA VAL A 302 -7.96 24.55 -7.57
C VAL A 302 -8.49 24.19 -6.18
N VAL A 303 -9.39 25.02 -5.65
CA VAL A 303 -10.03 24.79 -4.34
C VAL A 303 -11.19 23.81 -4.52
N HIS A 304 -11.12 22.67 -3.80
CA HIS A 304 -12.14 21.63 -3.80
C HIS A 304 -13.01 21.66 -2.55
N LYS A 305 -12.45 22.08 -1.41
CA LYS A 305 -13.18 22.32 -0.17
C LYS A 305 -12.80 23.71 0.33
N PRO A 306 -13.66 24.72 0.20
CA PRO A 306 -13.46 26.03 0.80
C PRO A 306 -13.63 25.93 2.34
N LYS A 307 -13.03 26.90 3.05
CA LYS A 307 -13.18 27.04 4.51
C LYS A 307 -14.60 27.40 4.90
#